data_ed43cdc8c250fe39aebaa01422aa1426
#
_entry.id   ed43cdc8c250fe39aebaa01422aa1426
#
_cell.length_a   1.000
_cell.length_b   1.000
_cell.length_c   1.000
_cell.angle_alpha   90.00
_cell.angle_beta   90.00
_cell.angle_gamma   90.00
#
_symmetry.space_group_name_H-M   'P 1'
#
loop_
_entity.id
_entity.type
_entity.pdbx_description
1 polymer ?
#
loop_
_entity_poly.entity_id
_entity_poly.type
_entity_poly.pdbx_seq_one_letter_code
_entity_poly.pdbx_strand_id
1 'polypeptide(L)'
;MTLVTNGPHGYPHAVAMFFGIDDDLTIRFATYGSSQKVKNIERDPKVTLLVETGTAYSELRGVMLEGDAEITTDLEQTVETMVEANAVTGSPLPDLELIPHDVKVKMAGKRVLVSVKPTRFVSWDHGKLPSNRTPDGLRKAIG
;
A
#
# COMPACT_ATOMS: atom_id res chain seq x y z
N MET A 1 -3.15 -2.48 -0.97
CA MET A 1 -3.20 -1.84 0.37
C MET A 1 -4.19 -0.71 0.40
N THR A 2 -4.62 -0.31 1.59
CA THR A 2 -5.33 0.96 1.81
C THR A 2 -4.33 2.01 2.29
N LEU A 3 -4.25 3.13 1.57
CA LEU A 3 -3.50 4.32 1.98
C LEU A 3 -4.46 5.29 2.67
N VAL A 4 -4.08 5.78 3.84
CA VAL A 4 -4.81 6.82 4.58
C VAL A 4 -3.93 8.06 4.71
N THR A 5 -4.47 9.20 4.33
CA THR A 5 -3.82 10.52 4.41
C THR A 5 -4.72 11.50 5.16
N ASN A 6 -4.16 12.55 5.73
CA ASN A 6 -4.93 13.60 6.39
C ASN A 6 -5.62 14.50 5.36
N GLY A 7 -6.95 14.42 5.30
CA GLY A 7 -7.77 15.20 4.38
C GLY A 7 -7.89 16.69 4.78
N PRO A 8 -8.29 17.58 3.83
CA PRO A 8 -8.31 19.03 4.06
C PRO A 8 -9.45 19.49 4.99
N HIS A 9 -10.43 18.63 5.23
CA HIS A 9 -11.64 18.97 5.99
C HIS A 9 -11.71 18.28 7.36
N GLY A 10 -10.56 17.82 7.88
CA GLY A 10 -10.49 17.12 9.17
C GLY A 10 -10.88 15.65 9.13
N TYR A 11 -11.28 15.13 7.98
CA TYR A 11 -11.56 13.71 7.78
C TYR A 11 -10.36 13.00 7.16
N PRO A 12 -10.00 11.77 7.61
CA PRO A 12 -9.04 10.93 6.92
C PRO A 12 -9.51 10.62 5.50
N HIS A 13 -8.61 10.68 4.53
CA HIS A 13 -8.85 10.30 3.15
C HIS A 13 -8.23 8.92 2.90
N ALA A 14 -9.06 7.91 2.68
CA ALA A 14 -8.65 6.52 2.46
C ALA A 14 -8.86 6.10 1.01
N VAL A 15 -7.88 5.39 0.42
CA VAL A 15 -7.95 4.92 -0.95
C VAL A 15 -7.17 3.62 -1.13
N ALA A 16 -7.70 2.71 -1.95
CA ALA A 16 -6.99 1.48 -2.32
C ALA A 16 -5.86 1.80 -3.32
N MET A 17 -4.68 1.22 -3.09
CA MET A 17 -3.49 1.39 -3.93
C MET A 17 -2.78 0.07 -4.17
N PHE A 18 -2.26 -0.10 -5.39
CA PHE A 18 -1.18 -1.05 -5.63
C PHE A 18 0.13 -0.50 -5.08
N PHE A 19 1.05 -1.36 -4.70
CA PHE A 19 2.32 -0.98 -4.09
C PHE A 19 3.41 -1.99 -4.37
N GLY A 20 4.66 -1.55 -4.32
CA GLY A 20 5.86 -2.36 -4.20
C GLY A 20 6.44 -2.24 -2.78
N ILE A 21 7.31 -3.16 -2.43
CA ILE A 21 8.03 -3.15 -1.16
C ILE A 21 9.50 -3.49 -1.40
N ASP A 22 10.39 -2.66 -0.88
CA ASP A 22 11.83 -2.86 -0.95
C ASP A 22 12.35 -3.78 0.16
N ASP A 23 13.58 -4.27 0.02
CA ASP A 23 14.24 -5.13 1.01
C ASP A 23 14.38 -4.44 2.38
N ASP A 24 14.45 -3.10 2.42
CA ASP A 24 14.50 -2.30 3.65
C ASP A 24 13.11 -1.94 4.21
N LEU A 25 12.07 -2.58 3.69
CA LEU A 25 10.66 -2.37 4.02
C LEU A 25 10.10 -0.99 3.64
N THR A 26 10.76 -0.23 2.79
CA THR A 26 10.17 0.98 2.18
C THR A 26 9.03 0.58 1.26
N ILE A 27 7.85 1.16 1.47
CA ILE A 27 6.68 0.95 0.63
C ILE A 27 6.66 2.01 -0.46
N ARG A 28 6.52 1.59 -1.72
CA ARG A 28 6.45 2.50 -2.87
C ARG A 28 5.14 2.33 -3.64
N PHE A 29 4.62 3.44 -4.15
CA PHE A 29 3.49 3.43 -5.07
C PHE A 29 3.53 4.62 -6.02
N ALA A 30 3.10 4.38 -7.26
CA ALA A 30 2.99 5.43 -8.28
C ALA A 30 1.54 5.93 -8.36
N THR A 31 1.37 7.25 -8.44
CA THR A 31 0.03 7.86 -8.52
C THR A 31 0.07 9.18 -9.28
N TYR A 32 -1.08 9.66 -9.76
CA TYR A 32 -1.15 10.95 -10.43
C TYR A 32 -0.81 12.10 -9.47
N GLY A 33 0.11 12.98 -9.86
CA GLY A 33 0.55 14.11 -9.06
C GLY A 33 -0.56 15.11 -8.71
N SER A 34 -1.61 15.20 -9.53
CA SER A 34 -2.77 16.07 -9.26
C SER A 34 -3.81 15.47 -8.31
N SER A 35 -3.61 14.23 -7.84
CA SER A 35 -4.61 13.54 -7.02
C SER A 35 -4.71 14.12 -5.61
N GLN A 36 -5.89 13.95 -4.97
CA GLN A 36 -6.13 14.46 -3.61
C GLN A 36 -5.15 13.90 -2.59
N LYS A 37 -4.76 12.61 -2.69
CA LYS A 37 -3.80 12.00 -1.79
C LYS A 37 -2.41 12.65 -1.86
N VAL A 38 -1.95 13.04 -3.06
CA VAL A 38 -0.68 13.77 -3.24
C VAL A 38 -0.76 15.14 -2.58
N LYS A 39 -1.82 15.91 -2.82
CA LYS A 39 -2.05 17.21 -2.16
C LYS A 39 -2.12 17.09 -0.63
N ASN A 40 -2.68 15.99 -0.13
CA ASN A 40 -2.71 15.73 1.30
C ASN A 40 -1.31 15.49 1.86
N ILE A 41 -0.50 14.66 1.17
CA ILE A 41 0.88 14.34 1.57
C ILE A 41 1.78 15.58 1.49
N GLU A 42 1.63 16.42 0.46
CA GLU A 42 2.36 17.71 0.34
C GLU A 42 2.10 18.63 1.53
N ARG A 43 0.88 18.61 2.06
CA ARG A 43 0.49 19.41 3.23
C ARG A 43 0.91 18.78 4.56
N ASP A 44 0.77 17.45 4.66
CA ASP A 44 1.08 16.67 5.85
C ASP A 44 1.56 15.28 5.40
N PRO A 45 2.87 14.98 5.52
CA PRO A 45 3.45 13.75 5.02
C PRO A 45 3.06 12.51 5.82
N LYS A 46 2.43 12.65 6.97
CA LYS A 46 2.03 11.53 7.82
C LYS A 46 0.98 10.68 7.15
N VAL A 47 1.27 9.40 7.01
CA VAL A 47 0.38 8.43 6.38
C VAL A 47 0.24 7.17 7.23
N THR A 48 -0.88 6.50 7.03
CA THR A 48 -1.09 5.14 7.52
C THR A 48 -1.39 4.22 6.33
N LEU A 49 -0.74 3.08 6.32
CA LEU A 49 -0.92 2.04 5.31
C LEU A 49 -1.51 0.80 5.98
N LEU A 50 -2.51 0.21 5.36
CA LEU A 50 -3.12 -1.03 5.82
C LEU A 50 -3.03 -2.10 4.74
N VAL A 51 -2.43 -3.23 5.07
CA VAL A 51 -2.45 -4.45 4.25
C VAL A 51 -3.14 -5.54 5.05
N GLU A 52 -4.18 -6.12 4.48
CA GLU A 52 -4.97 -7.15 5.15
C GLU A 52 -5.35 -8.27 4.19
N THR A 53 -5.66 -9.43 4.73
CA THR A 53 -6.16 -10.60 4.03
C THR A 53 -7.10 -11.41 4.94
N GLY A 54 -7.86 -12.32 4.33
CA GLY A 54 -8.84 -13.19 4.99
C GLY A 54 -10.27 -12.73 4.76
N THR A 55 -11.19 -13.69 4.67
CA THR A 55 -12.62 -13.47 4.46
C THR A 55 -13.46 -13.91 5.66
N ALA A 56 -12.96 -14.89 6.43
CA ALA A 56 -13.58 -15.33 7.67
C ALA A 56 -12.84 -14.74 8.88
N TYR A 57 -13.52 -14.53 9.99
CA TYR A 57 -12.93 -13.93 11.19
C TYR A 57 -11.64 -14.60 11.66
N SER A 58 -11.58 -15.92 11.63
CA SER A 58 -10.40 -16.70 12.02
C SER A 58 -9.23 -16.62 11.03
N GLU A 59 -9.47 -16.10 9.82
CA GLU A 59 -8.46 -15.97 8.77
C GLU A 59 -7.89 -14.56 8.70
N LEU A 60 -8.50 -13.59 9.39
CA LEU A 60 -8.11 -12.19 9.31
C LEU A 60 -6.67 -12.02 9.80
N ARG A 61 -5.84 -11.49 8.91
CA ARG A 61 -4.47 -11.10 9.18
C ARG A 61 -4.23 -9.74 8.59
N GLY A 62 -3.46 -8.93 9.27
CA GLY A 62 -3.14 -7.63 8.74
C GLY A 62 -1.94 -7.00 9.40
N VAL A 63 -1.43 -6.00 8.72
CA VAL A 63 -0.41 -5.09 9.23
C VAL A 63 -0.82 -3.66 8.91
N MET A 64 -0.76 -2.82 9.90
CA MET A 64 -0.87 -1.37 9.79
C MET A 64 0.52 -0.78 9.98
N LEU A 65 0.90 0.13 9.11
CA LEU A 65 2.18 0.80 9.08
C LEU A 65 1.94 2.31 9.18
N GLU A 66 2.73 3.00 9.99
CA GLU A 66 2.74 4.45 10.08
C GLU A 66 4.11 4.96 9.63
N GLY A 67 4.15 6.07 8.90
CA GLY A 67 5.38 6.68 8.44
C GLY A 67 5.13 8.03 7.78
N ASP A 68 6.23 8.70 7.42
CA ASP A 68 6.20 9.92 6.63
C ASP A 68 6.42 9.57 5.16
N ALA A 69 5.61 10.14 4.29
CA ALA A 69 5.67 9.90 2.84
C ALA A 69 6.55 10.95 2.16
N GLU A 70 7.40 10.50 1.25
CA GLU A 70 8.20 11.35 0.37
C GLU A 70 7.69 11.25 -1.06
N ILE A 71 7.65 12.38 -1.78
CA ILE A 71 7.19 12.46 -3.17
C ILE A 71 8.38 12.78 -4.05
N THR A 72 8.59 11.96 -5.09
CA THR A 72 9.63 12.17 -6.10
C THR A 72 9.09 12.05 -7.51
N THR A 73 9.84 12.55 -8.50
CA THR A 73 9.50 12.46 -9.93
C THR A 73 10.50 11.60 -10.70
N ASP A 74 11.21 10.70 -10.02
CA ASP A 74 12.17 9.79 -10.65
C ASP A 74 11.46 8.85 -11.63
N LEU A 75 11.82 8.95 -12.92
CA LEU A 75 11.19 8.20 -14.00
C LEU A 75 11.41 6.69 -13.86
N GLU A 76 12.67 6.28 -13.63
CA GLU A 76 13.04 4.88 -13.60
C GLU A 76 12.38 4.16 -12.41
N GLN A 77 12.50 4.74 -11.23
CA GLN A 77 11.86 4.19 -10.03
C GLN A 77 10.32 4.21 -10.12
N THR A 78 9.74 5.22 -10.78
CA THR A 78 8.28 5.27 -10.99
C THR A 78 7.83 4.11 -11.88
N VAL A 79 8.53 3.86 -12.98
CA VAL A 79 8.21 2.76 -13.92
C VAL A 79 8.45 1.41 -13.24
N GLU A 80 9.55 1.23 -12.54
CA GLU A 80 9.87 0.04 -11.77
C GLU A 80 8.73 -0.30 -10.80
N THR A 81 8.33 0.66 -9.98
CA THR A 81 7.23 0.49 -9.01
C THR A 81 5.91 0.14 -9.70
N MET A 82 5.61 0.73 -10.86
CA MET A 82 4.41 0.39 -11.62
C MET A 82 4.44 -1.04 -12.17
N VAL A 83 5.61 -1.50 -12.60
CA VAL A 83 5.82 -2.86 -13.13
C VAL A 83 5.69 -3.87 -11.98
N GLU A 84 6.33 -3.64 -10.85
CA GLU A 84 6.25 -4.48 -9.65
C GLU A 84 4.81 -4.58 -9.12
N ALA A 85 4.12 -3.46 -9.03
CA ALA A 85 2.72 -3.41 -8.58
C ALA A 85 1.78 -4.24 -9.47
N ASN A 86 2.07 -4.34 -10.77
CA ASN A 86 1.32 -5.19 -11.70
C ASN A 86 1.69 -6.68 -11.58
N ALA A 87 2.87 -7.03 -11.09
CA ALA A 87 3.27 -8.41 -10.88
C ALA A 87 2.40 -9.14 -9.86
N VAL A 88 1.88 -8.42 -8.89
CA VAL A 88 0.93 -8.96 -7.89
C VAL A 88 -0.31 -9.58 -8.56
N THR A 89 -0.60 -9.20 -9.81
CA THR A 89 -1.70 -9.76 -10.60
C THR A 89 -1.33 -11.04 -11.37
N GLY A 90 -0.09 -11.56 -11.19
CA GLY A 90 0.38 -12.79 -11.82
C GLY A 90 0.91 -12.64 -13.26
N SER A 91 1.05 -11.42 -13.75
CA SER A 91 1.71 -11.16 -15.03
C SER A 91 3.23 -11.23 -14.87
N PRO A 92 3.96 -11.86 -15.83
CA PRO A 92 5.42 -11.83 -15.80
C PRO A 92 5.92 -10.38 -15.88
N LEU A 93 6.95 -10.07 -15.07
CA LEU A 93 7.60 -8.76 -15.12
C LEU A 93 8.34 -8.60 -16.45
N PRO A 94 8.14 -7.50 -17.18
CA PRO A 94 9.01 -7.17 -18.29
C PRO A 94 10.40 -6.79 -17.77
N ASP A 95 11.43 -7.08 -18.57
CA ASP A 95 12.76 -6.59 -18.31
C ASP A 95 12.77 -5.06 -18.49
N LEU A 96 13.02 -4.34 -17.42
CA LEU A 96 12.99 -2.87 -17.40
C LEU A 96 14.03 -2.23 -18.32
N GLU A 97 15.16 -2.92 -18.55
CA GLU A 97 16.21 -2.45 -19.43
C GLU A 97 15.79 -2.48 -20.91
N LEU A 98 14.84 -3.38 -21.25
CA LEU A 98 14.32 -3.52 -22.60
C LEU A 98 13.18 -2.53 -22.92
N ILE A 99 12.66 -1.81 -21.92
CA ILE A 99 11.60 -0.81 -22.14
C ILE A 99 12.21 0.47 -22.72
N PRO A 100 11.87 0.89 -23.95
CA PRO A 100 12.37 2.12 -24.52
C PRO A 100 12.03 3.35 -23.67
N HIS A 101 12.92 4.34 -23.67
CA HIS A 101 12.77 5.56 -22.86
C HIS A 101 11.44 6.30 -23.12
N ASP A 102 11.03 6.43 -24.37
CA ASP A 102 9.77 7.08 -24.74
C ASP A 102 8.53 6.31 -24.23
N VAL A 103 8.64 4.98 -24.12
CA VAL A 103 7.61 4.14 -23.52
C VAL A 103 7.57 4.35 -22.00
N LYS A 104 8.72 4.40 -21.33
CA LYS A 104 8.81 4.72 -19.89
C LYS A 104 8.19 6.08 -19.59
N VAL A 105 8.50 7.10 -20.38
CA VAL A 105 7.91 8.44 -20.25
C VAL A 105 6.38 8.41 -20.41
N LYS A 106 5.84 7.64 -21.34
CA LYS A 106 4.40 7.47 -21.50
C LYS A 106 3.76 6.71 -20.33
N MET A 107 4.42 5.66 -19.84
CA MET A 107 3.96 4.89 -18.68
C MET A 107 3.90 5.75 -17.41
N ALA A 108 4.97 6.45 -17.09
CA ALA A 108 5.00 7.35 -15.95
C ALA A 108 3.98 8.50 -16.10
N GLY A 109 3.91 9.08 -17.30
CA GLY A 109 2.96 10.13 -17.63
C GLY A 109 3.03 11.31 -16.66
N LYS A 110 1.88 11.64 -16.01
CA LYS A 110 1.76 12.67 -14.97
C LYS A 110 1.83 12.08 -13.54
N ARG A 111 2.48 10.94 -13.38
CA ARG A 111 2.60 10.27 -12.09
C ARG A 111 3.81 10.77 -11.33
N VAL A 112 3.69 10.65 -10.03
CA VAL A 112 4.77 10.81 -9.06
C VAL A 112 4.97 9.48 -8.33
N LEU A 113 6.17 9.25 -7.85
CA LEU A 113 6.48 8.16 -6.94
C LEU A 113 6.31 8.67 -5.52
N VAL A 114 5.62 7.89 -4.70
CA VAL A 114 5.53 8.10 -3.26
C VAL A 114 6.22 6.95 -2.57
N SER A 115 7.16 7.28 -1.68
CA SER A 115 7.89 6.33 -0.85
C SER A 115 7.56 6.57 0.61
N VAL A 116 7.30 5.50 1.36
CA VAL A 116 7.02 5.55 2.79
C VAL A 116 7.95 4.60 3.51
N LYS A 117 8.84 5.12 4.34
CA LYS A 117 9.63 4.32 5.26
C LYS A 117 8.89 4.18 6.57
N PRO A 118 8.39 2.98 6.92
CA PRO A 118 7.60 2.81 8.12
C PRO A 118 8.43 3.04 9.38
N THR A 119 7.87 3.79 10.32
CA THR A 119 8.45 4.04 11.65
C THR A 119 7.77 3.25 12.75
N ARG A 120 6.53 2.77 12.48
CA ARG A 120 5.75 1.97 13.41
C ARG A 120 4.96 0.90 12.68
N PHE A 121 4.87 -0.29 13.31
CA PHE A 121 4.11 -1.43 12.82
C PHE A 121 3.14 -1.91 13.89
N VAL A 122 1.91 -2.22 13.46
CA VAL A 122 0.92 -2.93 14.27
C VAL A 122 0.38 -4.08 13.43
N SER A 123 0.47 -5.30 13.94
CA SER A 123 0.01 -6.48 13.20
C SER A 123 -0.93 -7.33 14.04
N TRP A 124 -1.79 -8.08 13.37
CA TRP A 124 -2.69 -9.05 13.97
C TRP A 124 -2.81 -10.30 13.11
N ASP A 125 -3.08 -11.41 13.78
CA ASP A 125 -3.35 -12.71 13.14
C ASP A 125 -4.41 -13.42 13.98
N HIS A 126 -5.63 -13.44 13.50
CA HIS A 126 -6.76 -14.07 14.18
C HIS A 126 -6.67 -15.61 14.17
N GLY A 127 -5.89 -16.20 13.27
CA GLY A 127 -5.61 -17.63 13.29
C GLY A 127 -4.86 -18.09 14.55
N LYS A 128 -4.22 -17.15 15.27
CA LYS A 128 -3.52 -17.40 16.55
C LYS A 128 -4.42 -17.20 17.78
N LEU A 129 -5.67 -16.74 17.60
CA LEU A 129 -6.60 -16.57 18.70
C LEU A 129 -7.06 -17.93 19.22
N PRO A 130 -7.23 -18.10 20.55
CA PRO A 130 -7.86 -19.29 21.10
C PRO A 130 -9.24 -19.54 20.48
N SER A 131 -9.57 -20.80 20.22
CA SER A 131 -10.82 -21.17 19.53
C SER A 131 -12.10 -20.66 20.24
N ASN A 132 -12.04 -20.42 21.55
CA ASN A 132 -13.15 -19.86 22.30
C ASN A 132 -13.37 -18.34 22.08
N ARG A 133 -12.43 -17.65 21.42
CA ARG A 133 -12.55 -16.22 21.08
C ARG A 133 -12.95 -15.98 19.62
N THR A 134 -13.07 -17.02 18.83
CA THR A 134 -13.62 -16.92 17.48
C THR A 134 -15.14 -17.04 17.53
N PRO A 135 -15.91 -16.40 16.63
CA PRO A 135 -17.36 -16.57 16.56
C PRO A 135 -17.79 -18.04 16.47
N ASP A 136 -17.03 -18.87 15.74
CA ASP A 136 -17.29 -20.31 15.64
C ASP A 136 -16.97 -21.05 16.94
N GLY A 137 -15.94 -20.64 17.66
CA GLY A 137 -15.61 -21.17 18.98
C GLY A 137 -16.64 -20.81 20.03
N LEU A 138 -17.17 -19.58 20.01
CA LEU A 138 -18.28 -19.15 20.87
C LEU A 138 -19.56 -19.95 20.57
N ARG A 139 -19.91 -20.18 19.30
CA ARG A 139 -21.08 -20.99 18.92
C ARG A 139 -20.98 -22.42 19.44
N LYS A 140 -19.78 -23.03 19.40
CA LYS A 140 -19.54 -24.37 19.94
C LYS A 140 -19.56 -24.43 21.47
N ALA A 141 -19.22 -23.34 22.14
CA ALA A 141 -19.19 -23.28 23.61
C ALA A 141 -20.58 -23.05 24.22
N ILE A 142 -21.51 -22.47 23.48
CA ILE A 142 -22.87 -22.14 23.94
C ILE A 142 -23.98 -23.05 23.34
N GLY A 143 -23.60 -23.92 22.41
CA GLY A 143 -24.50 -24.95 21.80
C GLY A 143 -24.30 -26.27 22.41
#